data_33eedffb3b6a1dff0f84e68303297c82
#
_entry.id   33eedffb3b6a1dff0f84e68303297c82
#
_cell.length_a   1.000
_cell.length_b   1.000
_cell.length_c   1.000
_cell.angle_alpha   90.00
_cell.angle_beta   90.00
_cell.angle_gamma   90.00
#
_symmetry.space_group_name_H-M   'P 1'
#
loop_
_entity.id
_entity.type
_entity.pdbx_description
1 polymer ?
#
loop_
_entity_poly.entity_id
_entity_poly.type
_entity_poly.pdbx_seq_one_letter_code
_entity_poly.pdbx_strand_id
1 'polypeptide(L)'
;LVGINATQALSIAAGNGIYSLGRVQTPTLALICKRYLENRNFKVKNYWQIQLSHNKELIDFKSISKTKWEDQKLAVDTLKAIQRSGTTTSTSVETKSVTEQPPLLSDLTGLQKEANKKLNLSADETLNIAQNLYEKKFITYPRTGSKYIPEDMWAEIPNLVRALQDRENCKQAITKMKWGRFNKRIVNDLRVTDHHGLLITDKIPSALNAKENSVYDMIAFRLLEALSQACIKEITDVALQSLHYDFTTKGCKIIEPGWRSIKGNFSDDDTEPVQDLPELKKGDELKIKEASVLEKKTKPP
;
A
#
# COMPACT_ATOMS: atom_id res chain seq x y z
N LEU A 1 31.57 26.05 5.24
CA LEU A 1 32.81 26.27 4.50
C LEU A 1 33.06 25.20 3.42
N VAL A 2 33.09 23.91 3.74
CA VAL A 2 33.39 22.83 2.76
C VAL A 2 32.48 22.88 1.54
N GLY A 3 31.16 22.99 1.74
CA GLY A 3 30.18 23.02 0.64
C GLY A 3 30.35 24.26 -0.27
N ILE A 4 30.66 25.42 0.30
CA ILE A 4 30.89 26.65 -0.47
C ILE A 4 32.17 26.52 -1.31
N ASN A 5 33.26 26.10 -0.70
CA ASN A 5 34.54 25.94 -1.39
C ASN A 5 34.48 24.88 -2.50
N ALA A 6 33.78 23.75 -2.22
CA ALA A 6 33.58 22.70 -3.22
C ALA A 6 32.69 23.17 -4.38
N THR A 7 31.63 23.95 -4.11
CA THR A 7 30.79 24.58 -5.13
C THR A 7 31.59 25.52 -6.01
N GLN A 8 32.43 26.37 -5.42
CA GLN A 8 33.27 27.28 -6.17
C GLN A 8 34.31 26.54 -7.03
N ALA A 9 35.02 25.58 -6.44
CA ALA A 9 36.01 24.79 -7.16
C ALA A 9 35.40 24.03 -8.36
N LEU A 10 34.23 23.39 -8.16
CA LEU A 10 33.54 22.69 -9.25
C LEU A 10 33.07 23.66 -10.34
N SER A 11 32.49 24.80 -9.95
CA SER A 11 32.00 25.80 -10.90
C SER A 11 33.14 26.41 -11.74
N ILE A 12 34.29 26.69 -11.12
CA ILE A 12 35.50 27.16 -11.82
C ILE A 12 36.04 26.08 -12.77
N ALA A 13 36.14 24.83 -12.30
CA ALA A 13 36.63 23.73 -13.11
C ALA A 13 35.72 23.40 -14.31
N ALA A 14 34.41 23.58 -14.17
CA ALA A 14 33.47 23.38 -15.27
C ALA A 14 33.46 24.52 -16.30
N GLY A 15 33.95 25.72 -15.96
CA GLY A 15 34.11 26.86 -16.86
C GLY A 15 32.82 27.56 -17.29
N ASN A 16 31.67 27.00 -16.98
CA ASN A 16 30.36 27.58 -17.32
C ASN A 16 29.31 27.27 -16.23
N GLY A 17 28.64 28.31 -15.76
CA GLY A 17 27.55 28.18 -14.80
C GLY A 17 27.96 27.94 -13.34
N ILE A 18 26.98 27.85 -12.46
CA ILE A 18 27.17 27.57 -11.03
C ILE A 18 26.69 26.14 -10.73
N TYR A 19 27.60 25.29 -10.25
CA TYR A 19 27.33 23.91 -9.88
C TYR A 19 27.35 23.78 -8.37
N SER A 20 26.15 23.77 -7.78
CA SER A 20 26.00 23.70 -6.34
C SER A 20 26.29 22.28 -5.81
N LEU A 21 27.17 22.22 -4.80
CA LEU A 21 27.44 21.01 -4.04
C LEU A 21 26.92 21.13 -2.61
N GLY A 22 26.26 20.09 -2.11
CA GLY A 22 25.75 20.07 -0.75
C GLY A 22 25.70 18.65 -0.19
N ARG A 23 25.89 18.54 1.11
CA ARG A 23 25.94 17.25 1.82
C ARG A 23 24.64 16.43 1.75
N VAL A 24 23.52 17.03 1.40
CA VAL A 24 22.21 16.38 1.21
C VAL A 24 21.87 16.32 -0.26
N GLN A 25 21.84 17.45 -0.96
CA GLN A 25 21.39 17.51 -2.35
C GLN A 25 22.26 16.69 -3.32
N THR A 26 23.58 16.71 -3.15
CA THR A 26 24.49 15.98 -4.06
C THR A 26 24.34 14.47 -3.94
N PRO A 27 24.38 13.85 -2.75
CA PRO A 27 24.12 12.41 -2.65
C PRO A 27 22.68 12.03 -3.04
N THR A 28 21.69 12.90 -2.79
CA THR A 28 20.32 12.65 -3.25
C THR A 28 20.26 12.65 -4.78
N LEU A 29 20.87 13.62 -5.44
CA LEU A 29 20.97 13.66 -6.91
C LEU A 29 21.71 12.43 -7.45
N ALA A 30 22.82 12.03 -6.81
CA ALA A 30 23.57 10.84 -7.20
C ALA A 30 22.72 9.56 -7.12
N LEU A 31 21.90 9.40 -6.07
CA LEU A 31 20.95 8.29 -5.93
C LEU A 31 19.90 8.30 -7.05
N ILE A 32 19.35 9.47 -7.38
CA ILE A 32 18.37 9.62 -8.48
C ILE A 32 19.02 9.26 -9.82
N CYS A 33 20.21 9.79 -10.10
CA CYS A 33 20.96 9.48 -11.32
C CYS A 33 21.29 7.98 -11.41
N LYS A 34 21.73 7.37 -10.32
CA LYS A 34 22.01 5.92 -10.27
C LYS A 34 20.75 5.12 -10.60
N ARG A 35 19.62 5.43 -9.95
CA ARG A 35 18.35 4.76 -10.22
C ARG A 35 17.86 4.98 -11.65
N TYR A 36 18.02 6.20 -12.18
CA TYR A 36 17.70 6.50 -13.58
C TYR A 36 18.54 5.66 -14.55
N LEU A 37 19.85 5.53 -14.31
CA LEU A 37 20.74 4.73 -15.16
C LEU A 37 20.42 3.23 -15.05
N GLU A 38 20.13 2.72 -13.85
CA GLU A 38 19.68 1.34 -13.63
C GLU A 38 18.38 1.06 -14.43
N ASN A 39 17.41 1.97 -14.37
CA ASN A 39 16.16 1.86 -15.11
C ASN A 39 16.38 1.94 -16.62
N ARG A 40 17.16 2.94 -17.10
CA ARG A 40 17.44 3.17 -18.52
C ARG A 40 18.21 2.00 -19.16
N ASN A 41 19.15 1.41 -18.41
CA ASN A 41 19.98 0.30 -18.90
C ASN A 41 19.33 -1.07 -18.64
N PHE A 42 18.16 -1.09 -18.00
CA PHE A 42 17.46 -2.34 -17.69
C PHE A 42 17.00 -3.02 -18.97
N LYS A 43 17.41 -4.27 -19.13
CA LYS A 43 16.96 -5.11 -20.24
C LYS A 43 15.82 -5.99 -19.76
N VAL A 44 14.63 -5.74 -20.28
CA VAL A 44 13.45 -6.57 -20.04
C VAL A 44 13.73 -7.97 -20.57
N LYS A 45 13.56 -8.98 -19.71
CA LYS A 45 13.56 -10.38 -20.08
C LYS A 45 12.15 -10.94 -19.99
N ASN A 46 11.71 -11.64 -21.01
CA ASN A 46 10.47 -12.38 -20.97
C ASN A 46 10.72 -13.72 -20.29
N TYR A 47 9.74 -14.19 -19.55
CA TYR A 47 9.67 -15.53 -19.00
C TYR A 47 8.23 -16.00 -18.99
N TRP A 48 8.03 -17.29 -18.97
CA TRP A 48 6.70 -17.89 -18.99
C TRP A 48 6.45 -18.63 -17.69
N GLN A 49 5.22 -18.60 -17.23
CA GLN A 49 4.73 -19.38 -16.10
C GLN A 49 3.44 -20.07 -16.53
N ILE A 50 3.17 -21.24 -15.94
CA ILE A 50 1.93 -21.96 -16.16
C ILE A 50 0.95 -21.58 -15.06
N GLN A 51 -0.24 -21.20 -15.46
CA GLN A 51 -1.39 -20.97 -14.58
C GLN A 51 -2.38 -22.12 -14.75
N LEU A 52 -2.83 -22.67 -13.64
CA LEU A 52 -3.88 -23.69 -13.59
C LEU A 52 -5.08 -23.11 -12.88
N SER A 53 -6.28 -23.42 -13.42
CA SER A 53 -7.56 -23.13 -12.78
C SER A 53 -8.14 -24.41 -12.21
N HIS A 54 -8.61 -24.34 -10.98
CA HIS A 54 -9.20 -25.45 -10.24
C HIS A 54 -10.61 -25.08 -9.82
N ASN A 55 -11.43 -26.08 -9.58
CA ASN A 55 -12.75 -25.93 -8.95
C ASN A 55 -12.88 -26.94 -7.83
N LYS A 56 -13.29 -26.47 -6.66
CA LYS A 56 -13.70 -27.30 -5.54
C LYS A 56 -14.85 -26.60 -4.80
N GLU A 57 -15.91 -27.31 -4.50
CA GLU A 57 -17.08 -26.79 -3.76
C GLU A 57 -17.69 -25.52 -4.37
N LEU A 58 -17.77 -25.47 -5.72
CA LEU A 58 -18.24 -24.31 -6.50
C LEU A 58 -17.36 -23.06 -6.45
N ILE A 59 -16.19 -23.14 -5.81
CA ILE A 59 -15.21 -22.06 -5.77
C ILE A 59 -14.15 -22.30 -6.82
N ASP A 60 -14.04 -21.38 -7.77
CA ASP A 60 -12.97 -21.39 -8.77
C ASP A 60 -11.76 -20.62 -8.24
N PHE A 61 -10.58 -21.20 -8.32
CA PHE A 61 -9.33 -20.54 -7.92
C PHE A 61 -8.19 -20.90 -8.86
N LYS A 62 -7.13 -20.09 -8.85
CA LYS A 62 -5.98 -20.22 -9.74
C LYS A 62 -4.71 -20.49 -8.96
N SER A 63 -3.85 -21.31 -9.52
CA SER A 63 -2.49 -21.53 -9.03
C SER A 63 -1.47 -21.19 -10.12
N ILE A 64 -0.25 -20.80 -9.71
CA ILE A 64 0.81 -20.43 -10.63
C ILE A 64 2.06 -21.26 -10.36
N SER A 65 2.77 -21.67 -11.43
CA SER A 65 3.99 -22.42 -11.30
C SER A 65 5.09 -21.64 -10.59
N LYS A 66 5.85 -22.29 -9.70
CA LYS A 66 7.09 -21.71 -9.15
C LYS A 66 8.17 -21.62 -10.22
N THR A 67 8.21 -22.59 -11.12
CA THR A 67 9.14 -22.61 -12.26
C THR A 67 8.83 -21.45 -13.22
N LYS A 68 9.88 -20.78 -13.64
CA LYS A 68 9.86 -19.74 -14.69
C LYS A 68 10.65 -20.29 -15.86
N TRP A 69 10.00 -20.41 -17.01
CA TRP A 69 10.65 -20.87 -18.24
C TRP A 69 11.17 -19.66 -19.02
N GLU A 70 12.39 -19.74 -19.51
CA GLU A 70 12.97 -18.74 -20.40
C GLU A 70 12.61 -19.01 -21.89
N ASP A 71 12.12 -20.22 -22.19
CA ASP A 71 11.68 -20.67 -23.51
C ASP A 71 10.18 -20.99 -23.47
N GLN A 72 9.42 -20.30 -24.34
CA GLN A 72 7.98 -20.50 -24.49
C GLN A 72 7.62 -21.91 -24.89
N LYS A 73 8.41 -22.53 -25.79
CA LYS A 73 8.13 -23.88 -26.30
C LYS A 73 8.18 -24.91 -25.18
N LEU A 74 9.19 -24.81 -24.29
CA LEU A 74 9.30 -25.68 -23.14
C LEU A 74 8.12 -25.51 -22.17
N ALA A 75 7.66 -24.28 -21.98
CA ALA A 75 6.48 -24.02 -21.16
C ALA A 75 5.21 -24.64 -21.75
N VAL A 76 5.03 -24.52 -23.06
CA VAL A 76 3.87 -25.12 -23.79
C VAL A 76 3.92 -26.65 -23.76
N ASP A 77 5.07 -27.26 -23.97
CA ASP A 77 5.19 -28.73 -23.94
C ASP A 77 4.96 -29.26 -22.52
N THR A 78 5.46 -28.56 -21.50
CA THR A 78 5.16 -28.86 -20.09
C THR A 78 3.67 -28.73 -19.80
N LEU A 79 3.02 -27.67 -20.30
CA LEU A 79 1.58 -27.47 -20.13
C LEU A 79 0.78 -28.66 -20.70
N LYS A 80 1.13 -29.14 -21.90
CA LYS A 80 0.48 -30.31 -22.53
C LYS A 80 0.61 -31.56 -21.67
N ALA A 81 1.79 -31.78 -21.07
CA ALA A 81 2.02 -32.93 -20.18
C ALA A 81 1.13 -32.82 -18.92
N ILE A 82 1.05 -31.64 -18.32
CA ILE A 82 0.20 -31.38 -17.13
C ILE A 82 -1.28 -31.54 -17.48
N GLN A 83 -1.73 -31.06 -18.64
CA GLN A 83 -3.11 -31.25 -19.09
C GLN A 83 -3.48 -32.72 -19.29
N ARG A 84 -2.54 -33.55 -19.74
CA ARG A 84 -2.76 -35.01 -19.88
C ARG A 84 -2.87 -35.70 -18.49
N SER A 85 -2.14 -35.23 -17.50
CA SER A 85 -2.30 -35.70 -16.11
C SER A 85 -3.67 -35.33 -15.53
N GLY A 86 -4.20 -34.16 -15.88
CA GLY A 86 -5.52 -33.70 -15.53
C GLY A 86 -5.73 -33.32 -14.07
N THR A 87 -4.75 -33.61 -13.19
CA THR A 87 -4.87 -33.40 -11.74
C THR A 87 -3.65 -32.74 -11.12
N THR A 88 -3.88 -32.11 -9.97
CA THR A 88 -2.85 -31.62 -9.06
C THR A 88 -3.13 -32.13 -7.65
N THR A 89 -2.07 -32.36 -6.89
CA THR A 89 -2.18 -32.77 -5.48
C THR A 89 -1.71 -31.66 -4.56
N SER A 90 -2.45 -31.39 -3.51
CA SER A 90 -2.04 -30.45 -2.46
C SER A 90 -0.94 -31.04 -1.60
N THR A 91 0.25 -30.43 -1.63
CA THR A 91 1.41 -30.87 -0.88
C THR A 91 1.52 -30.22 0.50
N SER A 92 1.07 -28.97 0.60
CA SER A 92 1.04 -28.19 1.85
C SER A 92 -0.10 -27.21 1.84
N VAL A 93 -0.77 -27.08 2.98
CA VAL A 93 -1.79 -26.05 3.25
C VAL A 93 -1.47 -25.42 4.61
N GLU A 94 -1.15 -24.16 4.61
CA GLU A 94 -0.81 -23.42 5.83
C GLU A 94 -1.73 -22.21 5.95
N THR A 95 -2.57 -22.21 7.00
CA THR A 95 -3.43 -21.06 7.32
C THR A 95 -2.87 -20.32 8.54
N LYS A 96 -2.72 -19.02 8.41
CA LYS A 96 -2.22 -18.14 9.48
C LYS A 96 -3.20 -17.00 9.69
N SER A 97 -3.54 -16.75 10.95
CA SER A 97 -4.25 -15.54 11.33
C SER A 97 -3.26 -14.37 11.40
N VAL A 98 -3.58 -13.29 10.70
CA VAL A 98 -2.76 -12.07 10.63
C VAL A 98 -3.58 -10.90 11.14
N THR A 99 -3.07 -10.25 12.16
CA THR A 99 -3.64 -9.00 12.67
C THR A 99 -2.96 -7.81 12.00
N GLU A 100 -3.71 -7.12 11.16
CA GLU A 100 -3.25 -5.91 10.49
C GLU A 100 -3.67 -4.68 11.29
N GLN A 101 -2.68 -4.00 11.85
CA GLN A 101 -2.92 -2.81 12.64
C GLN A 101 -3.44 -1.65 11.77
N PRO A 102 -4.32 -0.80 12.31
CA PRO A 102 -4.76 0.40 11.59
C PRO A 102 -3.55 1.30 11.27
N PRO A 103 -3.61 2.06 10.18
CA PRO A 103 -2.56 3.01 9.85
C PRO A 103 -2.44 4.07 10.95
N LEU A 104 -1.25 4.63 11.12
CA LEU A 104 -1.06 5.83 11.93
C LEU A 104 -1.59 7.07 11.20
N LEU A 105 -1.64 8.20 11.88
CA LEU A 105 -1.94 9.49 11.26
C LEU A 105 -0.96 9.79 10.12
N SER A 106 -1.30 10.73 9.26
CA SER A 106 -0.38 11.19 8.22
C SER A 106 0.60 12.22 8.79
N ASP A 107 1.86 12.09 8.38
CA ASP A 107 2.80 13.20 8.30
C ASP A 107 2.66 13.87 6.92
N LEU A 108 3.39 14.97 6.68
CA LEU A 108 3.38 15.65 5.39
C LEU A 108 3.78 14.72 4.25
N THR A 109 4.85 13.96 4.42
CA THR A 109 5.35 13.05 3.38
C THR A 109 4.34 11.94 3.06
N GLY A 110 3.67 11.40 4.07
CA GLY A 110 2.61 10.41 3.89
C GLY A 110 1.43 10.96 3.11
N LEU A 111 0.99 12.17 3.47
CA LEU A 111 -0.08 12.87 2.76
C LEU A 111 0.29 13.13 1.29
N GLN A 112 1.51 13.63 1.03
CA GLN A 112 2.01 13.89 -0.34
C GLN A 112 2.05 12.62 -1.19
N LYS A 113 2.53 11.50 -0.64
CA LYS A 113 2.55 10.20 -1.35
C LYS A 113 1.15 9.70 -1.67
N GLU A 114 0.22 9.80 -0.72
CA GLU A 114 -1.17 9.38 -0.92
C GLU A 114 -1.88 10.27 -1.95
N ALA A 115 -1.70 11.60 -1.86
CA ALA A 115 -2.26 12.56 -2.81
C ALA A 115 -1.69 12.39 -4.23
N ASN A 116 -0.40 12.10 -4.36
CA ASN A 116 0.21 11.79 -5.65
C ASN A 116 -0.39 10.50 -6.25
N LYS A 117 -0.46 9.41 -5.45
CA LYS A 117 -0.99 8.12 -5.92
C LYS A 117 -2.45 8.22 -6.36
N LYS A 118 -3.30 8.96 -5.62
CA LYS A 118 -4.76 8.98 -5.82
C LYS A 118 -5.25 10.13 -6.70
N LEU A 119 -4.58 11.28 -6.63
CA LEU A 119 -5.03 12.52 -7.27
C LEU A 119 -4.02 13.07 -8.29
N ASN A 120 -2.87 12.39 -8.45
CA ASN A 120 -1.75 12.85 -9.29
C ASN A 120 -1.29 14.28 -8.95
N LEU A 121 -1.36 14.67 -7.67
CA LEU A 121 -0.86 15.95 -7.19
C LEU A 121 0.65 15.88 -6.96
N SER A 122 1.37 16.94 -7.27
CA SER A 122 2.78 17.08 -6.89
C SER A 122 2.92 17.31 -5.37
N ALA A 123 4.15 17.15 -4.86
CA ALA A 123 4.43 17.40 -3.45
C ALA A 123 4.15 18.87 -3.08
N ASP A 124 4.51 19.81 -3.96
CA ASP A 124 4.29 21.25 -3.74
C ASP A 124 2.80 21.61 -3.80
N GLU A 125 2.05 21.08 -4.76
CA GLU A 125 0.61 21.29 -4.82
C GLU A 125 -0.11 20.78 -3.56
N THR A 126 0.26 19.58 -3.10
CA THR A 126 -0.30 18.99 -1.88
C THR A 126 0.01 19.85 -0.66
N LEU A 127 1.25 20.34 -0.53
CA LEU A 127 1.65 21.22 0.57
C LEU A 127 0.89 22.54 0.52
N ASN A 128 0.75 23.17 -0.65
CA ASN A 128 0.03 24.43 -0.80
C ASN A 128 -1.46 24.27 -0.44
N ILE A 129 -2.09 23.17 -0.85
CA ILE A 129 -3.50 22.88 -0.47
C ILE A 129 -3.60 22.67 1.05
N ALA A 130 -2.71 21.89 1.64
CA ALA A 130 -2.70 21.65 3.07
C ALA A 130 -2.43 22.96 3.87
N GLN A 131 -1.56 23.83 3.37
CA GLN A 131 -1.30 25.14 3.97
C GLN A 131 -2.57 26.03 3.94
N ASN A 132 -3.29 26.08 2.82
CA ASN A 132 -4.55 26.80 2.71
C ASN A 132 -5.63 26.26 3.67
N LEU A 133 -5.72 24.94 3.82
CA LEU A 133 -6.65 24.31 4.78
C LEU A 133 -6.28 24.66 6.22
N TYR A 134 -4.99 24.73 6.55
CA TYR A 134 -4.50 25.15 7.87
C TYR A 134 -4.82 26.63 8.14
N GLU A 135 -4.56 27.52 7.20
CA GLU A 135 -4.85 28.97 7.34
C GLU A 135 -6.35 29.24 7.53
N LYS A 136 -7.20 28.42 6.88
CA LYS A 136 -8.66 28.40 7.10
C LYS A 136 -9.06 27.74 8.43
N LYS A 137 -8.12 27.18 9.18
CA LYS A 137 -8.31 26.46 10.45
C LYS A 137 -9.14 25.17 10.32
N PHE A 138 -9.03 24.46 9.21
CA PHE A 138 -9.72 23.18 9.00
C PHE A 138 -8.86 21.98 9.37
N ILE A 139 -7.52 22.14 9.34
CA ILE A 139 -6.57 21.10 9.74
C ILE A 139 -5.49 21.70 10.64
N THR A 140 -4.72 20.84 11.30
CA THR A 140 -3.54 21.21 12.07
C THR A 140 -2.35 21.54 11.16
N TYR A 141 -1.26 22.05 11.72
CA TYR A 141 -0.10 22.51 10.95
C TYR A 141 0.47 21.42 10.05
N PRO A 142 0.58 21.64 8.72
CA PRO A 142 0.86 20.56 7.79
C PRO A 142 2.33 20.13 7.72
N ARG A 143 3.28 20.98 8.11
CA ARG A 143 4.71 20.66 8.04
C ARG A 143 5.15 19.87 9.27
N THR A 144 4.65 18.65 9.40
CA THR A 144 5.00 17.74 10.48
C THR A 144 5.64 16.47 9.95
N GLY A 145 6.64 15.96 10.68
CA GLY A 145 7.24 14.63 10.46
C GLY A 145 6.67 13.55 11.39
N SER A 146 5.80 13.93 12.34
CA SER A 146 5.19 12.98 13.26
C SER A 146 3.91 12.36 12.69
N LYS A 147 3.61 11.15 13.11
CA LYS A 147 2.36 10.41 12.88
C LYS A 147 1.59 10.13 14.17
N TYR A 148 1.98 10.80 15.25
CA TYR A 148 1.48 10.58 16.58
C TYR A 148 0.95 11.87 17.17
N ILE A 149 0.12 11.73 18.21
CA ILE A 149 -0.34 12.83 19.06
C ILE A 149 0.20 12.64 20.47
N PRO A 150 0.35 13.72 21.26
CA PRO A 150 0.67 13.61 22.68
C PRO A 150 -0.56 13.16 23.48
N GLU A 151 -0.32 12.70 24.69
CA GLU A 151 -1.37 12.13 25.59
C GLU A 151 -2.46 13.15 25.93
N ASP A 152 -2.10 14.40 26.14
CA ASP A 152 -3.03 15.48 26.50
C ASP A 152 -4.10 15.76 25.43
N MET A 153 -3.76 15.57 24.15
CA MET A 153 -4.71 15.71 23.04
C MET A 153 -5.73 14.58 22.94
N TRP A 154 -5.49 13.45 23.62
CA TRP A 154 -6.38 12.28 23.50
C TRP A 154 -7.82 12.57 23.91
N ALA A 155 -8.00 13.41 24.93
CA ALA A 155 -9.35 13.79 25.42
C ALA A 155 -10.21 14.52 24.38
N GLU A 156 -9.58 15.19 23.39
CA GLU A 156 -10.27 15.95 22.34
C GLU A 156 -10.67 15.08 21.15
N ILE A 157 -10.05 13.94 20.96
CA ILE A 157 -10.29 13.07 19.79
C ILE A 157 -11.76 12.70 19.59
N PRO A 158 -12.55 12.35 20.63
CA PRO A 158 -13.98 12.09 20.46
C PRO A 158 -14.76 13.28 19.89
N ASN A 159 -14.37 14.52 20.22
CA ASN A 159 -15.03 15.72 19.71
C ASN A 159 -14.73 15.92 18.21
N LEU A 160 -13.51 15.66 17.78
CA LEU A 160 -13.16 15.70 16.35
C LEU A 160 -13.96 14.67 15.54
N VAL A 161 -14.12 13.45 16.06
CA VAL A 161 -14.94 12.43 15.40
C VAL A 161 -16.43 12.82 15.35
N ARG A 162 -16.96 13.45 16.42
CA ARG A 162 -18.34 13.98 16.41
C ARG A 162 -18.51 15.06 15.36
N ALA A 163 -17.57 16.00 15.25
CA ALA A 163 -17.64 17.05 14.24
C ALA A 163 -17.74 16.49 12.81
N LEU A 164 -17.06 15.37 12.52
CA LEU A 164 -17.17 14.68 11.23
C LEU A 164 -18.54 14.06 10.95
N GLN A 165 -19.42 13.91 11.95
CA GLN A 165 -20.79 13.40 11.72
C GLN A 165 -21.65 14.33 10.87
N ASP A 166 -21.32 15.62 10.84
CA ASP A 166 -22.02 16.61 10.01
C ASP A 166 -21.58 16.55 8.54
N ARG A 167 -20.55 15.75 8.24
CA ARG A 167 -20.01 15.55 6.90
C ARG A 167 -20.54 14.25 6.29
N GLU A 168 -21.35 14.38 5.23
CA GLU A 168 -22.11 13.27 4.64
C GLU A 168 -21.25 12.04 4.29
N ASN A 169 -20.08 12.26 3.67
CA ASN A 169 -19.18 11.18 3.31
C ASN A 169 -18.52 10.47 4.51
N CYS A 170 -18.46 11.11 5.69
CA CYS A 170 -17.91 10.52 6.90
C CYS A 170 -18.97 9.79 7.75
N LYS A 171 -20.25 10.12 7.63
CA LYS A 171 -21.35 9.51 8.42
C LYS A 171 -21.31 7.99 8.39
N GLN A 172 -21.29 7.40 7.18
CA GLN A 172 -21.28 5.96 7.02
C GLN A 172 -20.02 5.30 7.60
N ALA A 173 -18.87 5.98 7.51
CA ALA A 173 -17.63 5.51 8.09
C ALA A 173 -17.71 5.49 9.63
N ILE A 174 -18.24 6.55 10.23
CA ILE A 174 -18.38 6.70 11.68
C ILE A 174 -19.34 5.65 12.25
N THR A 175 -20.44 5.31 11.56
CA THR A 175 -21.38 4.28 12.02
C THR A 175 -20.73 2.87 12.10
N LYS A 176 -19.68 2.64 11.33
CA LYS A 176 -18.92 1.38 11.36
C LYS A 176 -17.88 1.33 12.49
N MET A 177 -17.58 2.46 13.13
CA MET A 177 -16.65 2.52 14.25
C MET A 177 -17.32 2.06 15.54
N LYS A 178 -16.57 1.34 16.38
CA LYS A 178 -17.00 0.99 17.74
C LYS A 178 -16.77 2.21 18.65
N TRP A 179 -17.79 3.03 18.81
CA TRP A 179 -17.72 4.22 19.66
C TRP A 179 -17.27 3.88 21.09
N GLY A 180 -16.40 4.72 21.64
CA GLY A 180 -15.84 4.50 22.98
C GLY A 180 -14.72 3.45 23.06
N ARG A 181 -14.42 2.75 21.96
CA ARG A 181 -13.32 1.79 21.85
C ARG A 181 -12.30 2.21 20.81
N PHE A 182 -11.91 3.49 20.83
CA PHE A 182 -10.91 4.01 19.91
C PHE A 182 -9.54 3.40 20.16
N ASN A 183 -8.84 3.11 19.07
CA ASN A 183 -7.48 2.60 19.12
C ASN A 183 -6.52 3.73 19.51
N LYS A 184 -5.83 3.56 20.66
CA LYS A 184 -4.92 4.56 21.24
C LYS A 184 -3.49 4.48 20.69
N ARG A 185 -3.24 3.66 19.69
CA ARG A 185 -1.91 3.45 19.10
C ARG A 185 -1.26 4.72 18.54
N ILE A 186 -2.07 5.73 18.19
CA ILE A 186 -1.59 7.02 17.70
C ILE A 186 -1.02 7.93 18.82
N VAL A 187 -1.18 7.56 20.07
CA VAL A 187 -0.66 8.35 21.21
C VAL A 187 0.75 7.92 21.54
N ASN A 188 1.70 8.83 21.45
CA ASN A 188 3.08 8.60 21.83
C ASN A 188 3.86 9.91 21.92
N ASP A 189 4.04 10.42 23.14
CA ASP A 189 4.75 11.69 23.42
C ASP A 189 6.19 11.69 22.90
N LEU A 190 6.90 10.57 23.03
CA LEU A 190 8.29 10.46 22.59
C LEU A 190 8.49 10.54 21.07
N ARG A 191 7.43 10.33 20.31
CA ARG A 191 7.44 10.38 18.85
C ARG A 191 6.78 11.65 18.27
N VAL A 192 6.33 12.54 19.12
CA VAL A 192 5.94 13.89 18.77
C VAL A 192 7.15 14.77 18.98
N THR A 193 7.67 15.36 17.89
CA THR A 193 8.80 16.29 17.94
C THR A 193 8.29 17.73 18.09
N ASP A 194 8.37 18.52 17.03
CA ASP A 194 7.92 19.92 17.04
C ASP A 194 6.40 20.04 16.87
N HIS A 195 5.81 19.12 16.08
CA HIS A 195 4.38 19.09 15.76
C HIS A 195 3.88 17.64 15.77
N HIS A 196 2.63 17.46 16.19
CA HIS A 196 1.93 16.17 16.13
C HIS A 196 1.49 15.81 14.70
N GLY A 197 1.02 14.59 14.50
CA GLY A 197 0.47 14.10 13.22
C GLY A 197 -0.70 14.95 12.73
N LEU A 198 -0.96 14.90 11.43
CA LEU A 198 -2.02 15.68 10.81
C LEU A 198 -3.39 15.26 11.32
N LEU A 199 -4.15 16.23 11.79
CA LEU A 199 -5.54 16.11 12.24
C LEU A 199 -6.42 17.16 11.55
N ILE A 200 -7.71 16.88 11.51
CA ILE A 200 -8.72 17.89 11.32
C ILE A 200 -8.89 18.72 12.59
N THR A 201 -9.58 19.83 12.52
CA THR A 201 -10.06 20.58 13.68
C THR A 201 -11.55 20.32 13.91
N ASP A 202 -12.12 20.91 14.93
CA ASP A 202 -13.56 20.94 15.19
C ASP A 202 -14.35 21.77 14.15
N LYS A 203 -13.66 22.63 13.40
CA LYS A 203 -14.25 23.44 12.34
C LYS A 203 -14.42 22.62 11.05
N ILE A 204 -15.64 22.27 10.72
CA ILE A 204 -15.95 21.53 9.51
C ILE A 204 -16.11 22.49 8.32
N PRO A 205 -15.42 22.25 7.19
CA PRO A 205 -15.51 23.13 6.03
C PRO A 205 -16.85 22.98 5.32
N SER A 206 -17.49 24.11 5.02
CA SER A 206 -18.74 24.18 4.27
C SER A 206 -18.54 24.45 2.77
N ALA A 207 -17.40 25.06 2.41
CA ALA A 207 -17.08 25.39 1.02
C ALA A 207 -15.58 25.17 0.76
N LEU A 208 -15.26 24.11 0.05
CA LEU A 208 -13.93 23.77 -0.44
C LEU A 208 -14.01 23.50 -1.94
N ASN A 209 -12.94 23.83 -2.68
CA ASN A 209 -12.81 23.35 -4.05
C ASN A 209 -12.55 21.82 -4.07
N ALA A 210 -12.65 21.19 -5.23
CA ALA A 210 -12.54 19.74 -5.36
C ALA A 210 -11.22 19.17 -4.83
N LYS A 211 -10.08 19.85 -5.10
CA LYS A 211 -8.76 19.42 -4.63
C LYS A 211 -8.63 19.58 -3.10
N GLU A 212 -9.04 20.73 -2.56
CA GLU A 212 -9.05 20.98 -1.11
C GLU A 212 -9.93 19.96 -0.39
N ASN A 213 -11.11 19.68 -0.95
CA ASN A 213 -12.05 18.69 -0.40
C ASN A 213 -11.42 17.28 -0.34
N SER A 214 -10.77 16.87 -1.43
CA SER A 214 -10.11 15.56 -1.50
C SER A 214 -8.96 15.43 -0.50
N VAL A 215 -8.13 16.47 -0.35
CA VAL A 215 -7.01 16.45 0.62
C VAL A 215 -7.52 16.48 2.06
N TYR A 216 -8.56 17.29 2.34
CA TYR A 216 -9.23 17.28 3.66
C TYR A 216 -9.78 15.89 3.99
N ASP A 217 -10.48 15.26 3.04
CA ASP A 217 -11.06 13.92 3.22
C ASP A 217 -9.98 12.88 3.46
N MET A 218 -8.81 12.96 2.81
CA MET A 218 -7.69 12.06 3.09
C MET A 218 -7.29 12.12 4.56
N ILE A 219 -7.20 13.32 5.15
CA ILE A 219 -6.82 13.52 6.56
C ILE A 219 -7.95 13.04 7.47
N ALA A 220 -9.20 13.38 7.18
CA ALA A 220 -10.36 12.97 7.95
C ALA A 220 -10.53 11.43 7.99
N PHE A 221 -10.49 10.79 6.83
CA PHE A 221 -10.58 9.33 6.75
C PHE A 221 -9.38 8.63 7.40
N ARG A 222 -8.17 9.22 7.31
CA ARG A 222 -6.99 8.69 8.00
C ARG A 222 -7.15 8.71 9.51
N LEU A 223 -7.76 9.75 10.08
CA LEU A 223 -8.11 9.81 11.50
C LEU A 223 -9.07 8.68 11.87
N LEU A 224 -10.17 8.51 11.11
CA LEU A 224 -11.15 7.46 11.36
C LEU A 224 -10.54 6.04 11.26
N GLU A 225 -9.70 5.79 10.25
CA GLU A 225 -8.95 4.54 10.11
C GLU A 225 -8.03 4.30 11.31
N ALA A 226 -7.25 5.31 11.71
CA ALA A 226 -6.28 5.21 12.78
C ALA A 226 -6.91 4.92 14.16
N LEU A 227 -8.12 5.40 14.39
CA LEU A 227 -8.90 5.18 15.60
C LEU A 227 -9.67 3.85 15.61
N SER A 228 -9.76 3.18 14.47
CA SER A 228 -10.52 1.93 14.33
C SER A 228 -9.75 0.72 14.88
N GLN A 229 -10.46 -0.39 15.03
CA GLN A 229 -9.85 -1.64 15.45
C GLN A 229 -8.98 -2.25 14.35
N ALA A 230 -8.09 -3.15 14.72
CA ALA A 230 -7.28 -3.90 13.78
C ALA A 230 -8.17 -4.75 12.84
N CYS A 231 -7.68 -4.98 11.63
CA CYS A 231 -8.26 -5.94 10.70
C CYS A 231 -7.66 -7.33 10.98
N ILE A 232 -8.51 -8.34 11.14
CA ILE A 232 -8.07 -9.73 11.31
C ILE A 232 -8.34 -10.46 9.99
N LYS A 233 -7.29 -11.07 9.45
CA LYS A 233 -7.31 -11.83 8.21
C LYS A 233 -6.81 -13.24 8.45
N GLU A 234 -7.38 -14.21 7.75
CA GLU A 234 -6.79 -15.52 7.57
C GLU A 234 -6.13 -15.58 6.20
N ILE A 235 -4.85 -15.86 6.18
CA ILE A 235 -4.08 -16.06 4.96
C ILE A 235 -3.76 -17.53 4.83
N THR A 236 -4.20 -18.14 3.72
CA THR A 236 -3.95 -19.54 3.41
C THR A 236 -2.97 -19.61 2.24
N ASP A 237 -1.77 -20.11 2.51
CA ASP A 237 -0.77 -20.43 1.50
C ASP A 237 -0.87 -21.92 1.15
N VAL A 238 -1.08 -22.24 -0.12
CA VAL A 238 -1.23 -23.61 -0.61
C VAL A 238 -0.16 -23.91 -1.63
N ALA A 239 0.57 -25.01 -1.40
CA ALA A 239 1.46 -25.61 -2.37
C ALA A 239 0.75 -26.79 -3.04
N LEU A 240 0.78 -26.81 -4.35
CA LEU A 240 0.20 -27.86 -5.20
C LEU A 240 1.33 -28.46 -6.07
N GLN A 241 1.18 -29.70 -6.45
CA GLN A 241 2.08 -30.39 -7.35
C GLN A 241 1.33 -31.09 -8.48
N SER A 242 1.80 -30.90 -9.70
CA SER A 242 1.35 -31.71 -10.84
C SER A 242 2.59 -32.28 -11.53
N LEU A 243 2.62 -33.60 -11.70
CA LEU A 243 3.84 -34.34 -12.08
C LEU A 243 4.97 -34.01 -11.07
N HIS A 244 6.04 -33.38 -11.54
CA HIS A 244 7.17 -32.92 -10.71
C HIS A 244 7.28 -31.38 -10.61
N TYR A 245 6.26 -30.66 -11.06
CA TYR A 245 6.22 -29.20 -11.02
C TYR A 245 5.39 -28.68 -9.85
N ASP A 246 5.98 -27.73 -9.14
CA ASP A 246 5.32 -27.05 -8.02
C ASP A 246 4.53 -25.85 -8.49
N PHE A 247 3.34 -25.70 -7.91
CA PHE A 247 2.44 -24.56 -8.06
C PHE A 247 2.13 -23.97 -6.70
N THR A 248 1.81 -22.69 -6.68
CA THR A 248 1.39 -22.01 -5.46
C THR A 248 0.11 -21.24 -5.70
N THR A 249 -0.72 -21.19 -4.69
CA THR A 249 -1.86 -20.28 -4.62
C THR A 249 -1.98 -19.71 -3.22
N LYS A 250 -2.60 -18.54 -3.12
CA LYS A 250 -2.78 -17.83 -1.87
C LYS A 250 -4.21 -17.32 -1.78
N GLY A 251 -4.86 -17.63 -0.66
CA GLY A 251 -6.15 -17.08 -0.31
C GLY A 251 -6.04 -16.12 0.86
N CYS A 252 -7.01 -15.21 0.96
CA CYS A 252 -7.14 -14.34 2.13
C CYS A 252 -8.63 -14.14 2.42
N LYS A 253 -9.01 -14.46 3.63
CA LYS A 253 -10.35 -14.24 4.14
C LYS A 253 -10.30 -13.18 5.24
N ILE A 254 -11.07 -12.11 5.09
CA ILE A 254 -11.23 -11.12 6.15
C ILE A 254 -12.22 -11.65 7.17
N ILE A 255 -11.77 -11.84 8.40
CA ILE A 255 -12.59 -12.31 9.52
C ILE A 255 -13.22 -11.12 10.24
N GLU A 256 -12.40 -10.12 10.57
CA GLU A 256 -12.85 -8.85 11.14
C GLU A 256 -12.29 -7.71 10.30
N PRO A 257 -13.15 -6.93 9.63
CA PRO A 257 -12.68 -5.90 8.69
C PRO A 257 -11.96 -4.73 9.39
N GLY A 258 -12.30 -4.44 10.65
CA GLY A 258 -11.67 -3.38 11.42
C GLY A 258 -11.60 -2.05 10.65
N TRP A 259 -10.43 -1.42 10.64
CA TRP A 259 -10.17 -0.14 9.98
C TRP A 259 -10.43 -0.14 8.46
N ARG A 260 -10.33 -1.28 7.79
CA ARG A 260 -10.59 -1.41 6.35
C ARG A 260 -12.05 -1.14 5.99
N SER A 261 -12.97 -1.33 6.93
CA SER A 261 -14.39 -1.02 6.73
C SER A 261 -14.66 0.47 6.55
N ILE A 262 -13.78 1.35 7.05
CA ILE A 262 -13.95 2.81 7.03
C ILE A 262 -14.11 3.33 5.60
N LYS A 263 -13.21 2.96 4.70
CA LYS A 263 -13.27 3.30 3.26
C LYS A 263 -13.93 2.21 2.41
N GLY A 264 -14.25 1.05 2.99
CA GLY A 264 -14.77 -0.09 2.24
C GLY A 264 -13.74 -0.70 1.29
N ASN A 265 -12.46 -0.45 1.50
CA ASN A 265 -11.38 -1.01 0.70
C ASN A 265 -10.82 -2.27 1.37
N PHE A 266 -11.13 -3.42 0.80
CA PHE A 266 -10.72 -4.74 1.30
C PHE A 266 -9.55 -5.35 0.52
N SER A 267 -9.12 -4.73 -0.57
CA SER A 267 -7.97 -5.16 -1.36
C SER A 267 -6.68 -4.45 -0.92
N ASP A 268 -5.57 -5.17 -0.97
CA ASP A 268 -4.24 -4.56 -0.88
C ASP A 268 -3.82 -4.12 -2.29
N ASP A 269 -3.64 -2.81 -2.50
CA ASP A 269 -3.29 -2.22 -3.80
C ASP A 269 -1.97 -2.75 -4.40
N ASP A 270 -1.12 -3.38 -3.59
CA ASP A 270 0.24 -3.76 -3.96
C ASP A 270 0.47 -5.29 -3.97
N THR A 271 -0.55 -6.10 -3.68
CA THR A 271 -0.44 -7.57 -3.68
C THR A 271 -1.18 -8.20 -4.86
N GLU A 272 -0.75 -9.40 -5.26
CA GLU A 272 -1.47 -10.21 -6.23
C GLU A 272 -2.95 -10.35 -5.84
N PRO A 273 -3.87 -10.42 -6.82
CA PRO A 273 -5.29 -10.52 -6.53
C PRO A 273 -5.55 -11.70 -5.59
N VAL A 274 -6.02 -11.36 -4.42
CA VAL A 274 -6.34 -12.34 -3.38
C VAL A 274 -7.60 -13.06 -3.81
N GLN A 275 -7.55 -14.38 -3.80
CA GLN A 275 -8.66 -15.26 -4.19
C GLN A 275 -9.35 -15.81 -2.94
N ASP A 276 -10.62 -16.10 -3.08
CA ASP A 276 -11.30 -16.98 -2.16
C ASP A 276 -10.86 -18.43 -2.44
N LEU A 277 -10.43 -19.14 -1.41
CA LEU A 277 -10.08 -20.54 -1.50
C LEU A 277 -11.13 -21.39 -0.79
N PRO A 278 -11.48 -22.56 -1.36
CA PRO A 278 -12.28 -23.56 -0.63
C PRO A 278 -11.45 -24.15 0.51
N GLU A 279 -12.09 -24.90 1.38
CA GLU A 279 -11.36 -25.66 2.39
C GLU A 279 -10.48 -26.73 1.72
N LEU A 280 -9.16 -26.57 1.84
CA LEU A 280 -8.17 -27.46 1.27
C LEU A 280 -7.39 -28.17 2.38
N LYS A 281 -7.07 -29.45 2.15
CA LYS A 281 -6.25 -30.27 3.04
C LYS A 281 -5.05 -30.83 2.28
N LYS A 282 -3.98 -31.10 3.00
CA LYS A 282 -2.84 -31.80 2.43
C LYS A 282 -3.27 -33.17 1.90
N GLY A 283 -2.91 -33.49 0.68
CA GLY A 283 -3.28 -34.73 -0.02
C GLY A 283 -4.54 -34.60 -0.88
N ASP A 284 -5.24 -33.47 -0.86
CA ASP A 284 -6.40 -33.25 -1.74
C ASP A 284 -5.98 -33.32 -3.21
N GLU A 285 -6.70 -34.13 -3.97
CA GLU A 285 -6.54 -34.21 -5.42
C GLU A 285 -7.54 -33.26 -6.09
N LEU A 286 -7.05 -32.35 -6.90
CA LEU A 286 -7.80 -31.30 -7.55
C LEU A 286 -7.79 -31.50 -9.06
N LYS A 287 -8.93 -31.50 -9.71
CA LYS A 287 -9.02 -31.50 -11.16
C LYS A 287 -8.60 -30.16 -11.75
N ILE A 288 -7.85 -30.21 -12.83
CA ILE A 288 -7.48 -29.04 -13.62
C ILE A 288 -8.66 -28.75 -14.55
N LYS A 289 -9.32 -27.59 -14.36
CA LYS A 289 -10.42 -27.10 -15.22
C LYS A 289 -9.87 -26.47 -16.49
N GLU A 290 -8.86 -25.60 -16.30
CA GLU A 290 -8.18 -24.88 -17.39
C GLU A 290 -6.71 -24.74 -17.07
N ALA A 291 -5.88 -24.68 -18.11
CA ALA A 291 -4.47 -24.46 -17.95
C ALA A 291 -3.97 -23.54 -19.10
N SER A 292 -3.15 -22.58 -18.76
CA SER A 292 -2.61 -21.60 -19.72
C SER A 292 -1.16 -21.24 -19.43
N VAL A 293 -0.43 -20.85 -20.47
CA VAL A 293 0.91 -20.26 -20.33
C VAL A 293 0.76 -18.74 -20.31
N LEU A 294 1.30 -18.14 -19.26
CA LEU A 294 1.34 -16.68 -19.08
C LEU A 294 2.72 -16.15 -19.43
N GLU A 295 2.79 -15.24 -20.38
CA GLU A 295 3.99 -14.45 -20.62
C GLU A 295 4.10 -13.36 -19.56
N LYS A 296 5.23 -13.30 -18.89
CA LYS A 296 5.58 -12.26 -17.92
C LYS A 296 6.90 -11.60 -18.29
N LYS A 297 7.06 -10.37 -17.85
CA LYS A 297 8.26 -9.57 -18.10
C LYS A 297 8.89 -9.18 -16.77
N THR A 298 10.23 -9.22 -16.73
CA THR A 298 10.94 -8.62 -15.59
C THR A 298 10.65 -7.11 -15.56
N LYS A 299 10.49 -6.56 -14.36
CA LYS A 299 10.25 -5.14 -14.16
C LYS A 299 11.56 -4.43 -13.85
N PRO A 300 11.75 -3.18 -14.30
CA PRO A 300 12.91 -2.39 -13.91
C PRO A 300 12.91 -2.13 -12.40
N PRO A 301 14.06 -1.88 -11.81
CA PRO A 301 14.21 -1.65 -10.37
C PRO A 301 13.57 -0.35 -9.92
#